data_7362ed7107f5ea33bb3e73e9ca564371
#
_entry.id   7362ed7107f5ea33bb3e73e9ca564371
#
_cell.length_a   1.000
_cell.length_b   1.000
_cell.length_c   1.000
_cell.angle_alpha   90.00
_cell.angle_beta   90.00
_cell.angle_gamma   90.00
#
_symmetry.space_group_name_H-M   'P 1'
#
loop_
_entity.id
_entity.type
_entity.pdbx_description
1 polymer ?
#
loop_
_entity_poly.entity_id
_entity_poly.type
_entity_poly.pdbx_seq_one_letter_code
_entity_poly.pdbx_strand_id
1 'polypeptide(L)'
;MKKNFFIIIFLICAFTQKSFGYSSDPKQFITEIVNEVKKILVDANTKEFKSIKLSEMALKTVDIKGVAYYSIGNYKKLLKDGQLEEYLTLFEKYFLKSFTSRLTDYSDPKINVLSTEVINEKYTIVKSVLLATDKRPEVKIEWRVYTKNPDKPLIRDLIIEGLSLARTQKEEFASVIETNNGDINKLFITLKEFSAK
;
A
#
# COMPACT_ATOMS: atom_id res chain seq x y z
N MET A 1 -36.77 -39.88 -48.85
CA MET A 1 -36.64 -38.59 -48.16
C MET A 1 -35.64 -38.78 -47.02
N LYS A 2 -34.39 -38.33 -47.18
CA LYS A 2 -33.32 -38.44 -46.16
C LYS A 2 -33.26 -37.11 -45.39
N LYS A 3 -33.60 -37.13 -44.10
CA LYS A 3 -33.48 -35.97 -43.19
C LYS A 3 -32.01 -35.88 -42.72
N ASN A 4 -31.32 -34.86 -43.20
CA ASN A 4 -30.00 -34.51 -42.68
C ASN A 4 -30.16 -33.82 -41.33
N PHE A 5 -29.63 -34.43 -40.28
CA PHE A 5 -29.58 -33.88 -38.93
C PHE A 5 -28.24 -33.15 -38.80
N PHE A 6 -28.27 -31.84 -38.87
CA PHE A 6 -27.10 -30.97 -38.67
C PHE A 6 -26.86 -30.77 -37.17
N ILE A 7 -25.86 -31.44 -36.60
CA ILE A 7 -25.41 -31.22 -35.22
C ILE A 7 -24.48 -30.01 -35.21
N ILE A 8 -24.98 -28.87 -34.71
CA ILE A 8 -24.19 -27.68 -34.43
C ILE A 8 -23.49 -27.91 -33.08
N ILE A 9 -22.21 -28.28 -33.13
CA ILE A 9 -21.36 -28.30 -31.94
C ILE A 9 -21.03 -26.84 -31.59
N PHE A 10 -21.66 -26.32 -30.55
CA PHE A 10 -21.33 -25.01 -29.96
C PHE A 10 -20.09 -25.17 -29.12
N LEU A 11 -18.92 -24.86 -29.71
CA LEU A 11 -17.62 -24.83 -29.01
C LEU A 11 -17.64 -23.65 -28.06
N ILE A 12 -18.00 -23.87 -26.78
CA ILE A 12 -17.88 -22.88 -25.73
C ILE A 12 -16.39 -22.74 -25.43
N CYS A 13 -15.72 -21.77 -26.09
CA CYS A 13 -14.43 -21.27 -25.67
C CYS A 13 -14.61 -20.60 -24.30
N ALA A 14 -14.36 -21.33 -23.23
CA ALA A 14 -14.19 -20.74 -21.89
C ALA A 14 -12.96 -19.82 -21.94
N PHE A 15 -13.17 -18.54 -22.24
CA PHE A 15 -12.16 -17.52 -21.99
C PHE A 15 -11.98 -17.45 -20.46
N THR A 16 -10.97 -18.16 -19.97
CA THR A 16 -10.45 -17.92 -18.63
C THR A 16 -9.85 -16.51 -18.65
N GLN A 17 -10.63 -15.52 -18.25
CA GLN A 17 -10.10 -14.20 -17.94
C GLN A 17 -9.10 -14.40 -16.80
N LYS A 18 -7.81 -14.35 -17.11
CA LYS A 18 -6.80 -14.20 -16.10
C LYS A 18 -7.10 -12.89 -15.40
N SER A 19 -7.67 -12.97 -14.21
CA SER A 19 -7.75 -11.83 -13.30
C SER A 19 -6.32 -11.35 -13.08
N PHE A 20 -5.99 -10.16 -13.57
CA PHE A 20 -4.72 -9.48 -13.28
C PHE A 20 -4.78 -8.95 -11.83
N GLY A 21 -4.85 -9.86 -10.88
CA GLY A 21 -4.75 -9.58 -9.45
C GLY A 21 -3.39 -10.03 -8.93
N TYR A 22 -2.92 -9.40 -7.87
CA TYR A 22 -1.75 -9.87 -7.14
C TYR A 22 -2.02 -11.24 -6.50
N SER A 23 -0.94 -12.00 -6.23
CA SER A 23 -1.01 -13.31 -5.60
C SER A 23 -1.69 -13.26 -4.22
N SER A 24 -2.42 -14.30 -3.88
CA SER A 24 -2.97 -14.52 -2.53
C SER A 24 -1.92 -15.00 -1.52
N ASP A 25 -0.80 -15.58 -1.97
CA ASP A 25 0.34 -15.91 -1.12
C ASP A 25 1.08 -14.64 -0.69
N PRO A 26 1.24 -14.37 0.62
CA PRO A 26 1.86 -13.14 1.09
C PRO A 26 3.28 -12.89 0.61
N LYS A 27 4.10 -13.94 0.45
CA LYS A 27 5.47 -13.80 -0.04
C LYS A 27 5.48 -13.42 -1.51
N GLN A 28 4.69 -14.14 -2.30
CA GLN A 28 4.57 -13.87 -3.73
C GLN A 28 3.94 -12.49 -3.98
N PHE A 29 2.93 -12.10 -3.20
CA PHE A 29 2.31 -10.78 -3.21
C PHE A 29 3.34 -9.66 -3.05
N ILE A 30 4.19 -9.73 -2.02
CA ILE A 30 5.25 -8.72 -1.82
C ILE A 30 6.31 -8.80 -2.92
N THR A 31 6.65 -10.00 -3.40
CA THR A 31 7.60 -10.17 -4.52
C THR A 31 7.10 -9.48 -5.78
N GLU A 32 5.82 -9.61 -6.11
CA GLU A 32 5.20 -8.97 -7.26
C GLU A 32 5.20 -7.44 -7.12
N ILE A 33 4.86 -6.91 -5.93
CA ILE A 33 4.91 -5.48 -5.64
C ILE A 33 6.33 -4.92 -5.77
N VAL A 34 7.31 -5.58 -5.20
CA VAL A 34 8.73 -5.17 -5.29
C VAL A 34 9.19 -5.11 -6.74
N ASN A 35 8.85 -6.12 -7.55
CA ASN A 35 9.19 -6.16 -8.96
C ASN A 35 8.48 -5.05 -9.76
N GLU A 36 7.21 -4.76 -9.46
CA GLU A 36 6.45 -3.69 -10.10
C GLU A 36 7.02 -2.32 -9.75
N VAL A 37 7.30 -2.05 -8.45
CA VAL A 37 7.97 -0.83 -8.00
C VAL A 37 9.30 -0.65 -8.71
N LYS A 38 10.13 -1.68 -8.75
CA LYS A 38 11.41 -1.62 -9.46
C LYS A 38 11.21 -1.27 -10.93
N LYS A 39 10.29 -1.93 -11.63
CA LYS A 39 9.99 -1.66 -13.04
C LYS A 39 9.56 -0.20 -13.27
N ILE A 40 8.70 0.34 -12.39
CA ILE A 40 8.27 1.75 -12.47
C ILE A 40 9.45 2.70 -12.25
N LEU A 41 10.31 2.42 -11.28
CA LEU A 41 11.41 3.32 -10.92
C LEU A 41 12.55 3.35 -11.95
N VAL A 42 12.87 2.23 -12.61
CA VAL A 42 13.91 2.17 -13.66
C VAL A 42 13.41 2.66 -15.02
N ASP A 43 12.09 2.85 -15.20
CA ASP A 43 11.51 3.38 -16.43
C ASP A 43 12.08 4.78 -16.74
N ALA A 44 12.25 5.11 -18.02
CA ALA A 44 12.78 6.41 -18.48
C ALA A 44 11.77 7.57 -18.40
N ASN A 45 10.52 7.30 -17.98
CA ASN A 45 9.47 8.30 -17.87
C ASN A 45 9.72 9.35 -16.76
N THR A 46 8.93 10.43 -16.80
CA THR A 46 9.03 11.54 -15.84
C THR A 46 8.70 11.11 -14.41
N LYS A 47 9.13 11.93 -13.43
CA LYS A 47 8.83 11.71 -12.00
C LYS A 47 7.31 11.69 -11.75
N GLU A 48 6.57 12.56 -12.45
CA GLU A 48 5.10 12.64 -12.37
C GLU A 48 4.44 11.34 -12.84
N PHE A 49 4.86 10.81 -13.99
CA PHE A 49 4.36 9.53 -14.50
C PHE A 49 4.62 8.39 -13.51
N LYS A 50 5.85 8.31 -12.97
CA LYS A 50 6.20 7.31 -11.94
C LYS A 50 5.32 7.46 -10.70
N SER A 51 5.08 8.69 -10.24
CA SER A 51 4.21 8.96 -9.08
C SER A 51 2.78 8.50 -9.31
N ILE A 52 2.23 8.71 -10.51
CA ILE A 52 0.90 8.22 -10.87
C ILE A 52 0.86 6.68 -10.81
N LYS A 53 1.83 6.00 -11.43
CA LYS A 53 1.89 4.53 -11.44
C LYS A 53 2.07 3.93 -10.05
N LEU A 54 2.92 4.53 -9.22
CA LEU A 54 3.09 4.11 -7.82
C LEU A 54 1.81 4.33 -7.00
N SER A 55 1.06 5.42 -7.24
CA SER A 55 -0.22 5.67 -6.60
C SER A 55 -1.28 4.62 -6.99
N GLU A 56 -1.40 4.31 -8.28
CA GLU A 56 -2.30 3.27 -8.80
C GLU A 56 -2.02 1.90 -8.17
N MET A 57 -0.73 1.56 -8.02
CA MET A 57 -0.29 0.34 -7.34
C MET A 57 -0.65 0.37 -5.84
N ALA A 58 -0.34 1.47 -5.14
CA ALA A 58 -0.61 1.60 -3.71
C ALA A 58 -2.11 1.47 -3.39
N LEU A 59 -2.99 2.07 -4.20
CA LEU A 59 -4.45 1.96 -4.06
C LEU A 59 -4.95 0.51 -4.17
N LYS A 60 -4.22 -0.37 -4.87
CA LYS A 60 -4.58 -1.78 -5.03
C LYS A 60 -3.99 -2.68 -3.94
N THR A 61 -2.83 -2.31 -3.38
CA THR A 61 -2.00 -3.19 -2.56
C THR A 61 -1.91 -2.78 -1.09
N VAL A 62 -2.28 -1.54 -0.75
CA VAL A 62 -2.23 -1.01 0.63
C VAL A 62 -3.64 -0.82 1.16
N ASP A 63 -3.90 -1.23 2.39
CA ASP A 63 -5.12 -0.90 3.13
C ASP A 63 -5.02 0.52 3.69
N ILE A 64 -5.04 1.52 2.79
CA ILE A 64 -4.89 2.95 3.16
C ILE A 64 -5.92 3.36 4.21
N LYS A 65 -7.17 2.89 4.07
CA LYS A 65 -8.24 3.17 5.03
C LYS A 65 -7.94 2.56 6.41
N GLY A 66 -7.44 1.32 6.43
CA GLY A 66 -7.01 0.66 7.67
C GLY A 66 -5.84 1.37 8.35
N VAL A 67 -4.87 1.85 7.57
CA VAL A 67 -3.75 2.67 8.08
C VAL A 67 -4.25 4.01 8.59
N ALA A 68 -5.19 4.68 7.91
CA ALA A 68 -5.81 5.92 8.36
C ALA A 68 -6.49 5.76 9.73
N TYR A 69 -7.30 4.71 9.90
CA TYR A 69 -7.94 4.42 11.18
C TYR A 69 -6.94 4.15 12.30
N TYR A 70 -5.85 3.47 12.00
CA TYR A 70 -4.78 3.22 12.97
C TYR A 70 -4.07 4.53 13.36
N SER A 71 -3.76 5.38 12.38
CA SER A 71 -3.00 6.62 12.58
C SER A 71 -3.76 7.67 13.38
N ILE A 72 -5.08 7.81 13.19
CA ILE A 72 -5.88 8.73 14.00
C ILE A 72 -6.12 8.21 15.43
N GLY A 73 -6.09 6.88 15.61
CA GLY A 73 -6.21 6.24 16.92
C GLY A 73 -7.43 6.69 17.71
N ASN A 74 -7.21 7.03 18.99
CA ASN A 74 -8.28 7.44 19.91
C ASN A 74 -8.89 8.81 19.56
N TYR A 75 -8.20 9.65 18.81
CA TYR A 75 -8.69 10.97 18.39
C TYR A 75 -9.87 10.90 17.42
N LYS A 76 -10.11 9.72 16.83
CA LYS A 76 -11.35 9.47 16.08
C LYS A 76 -12.62 9.85 16.85
N LYS A 77 -12.60 9.72 18.19
CA LYS A 77 -13.73 10.07 19.06
C LYS A 77 -14.02 11.58 19.12
N LEU A 78 -13.08 12.42 18.69
CA LEU A 78 -13.22 13.88 18.63
C LEU A 78 -13.83 14.35 17.31
N LEU A 79 -13.96 13.46 16.32
CA LEU A 79 -14.52 13.80 15.02
C LEU A 79 -16.03 14.02 15.14
N LYS A 80 -16.48 15.14 14.54
CA LYS A 80 -17.92 15.48 14.38
C LYS A 80 -18.48 14.77 13.13
N ASP A 81 -19.79 14.88 12.94
CA ASP A 81 -20.47 14.32 11.78
C ASP A 81 -19.83 14.84 10.47
N GLY A 82 -19.57 13.93 9.54
CA GLY A 82 -18.92 14.22 8.25
C GLY A 82 -17.39 14.36 8.30
N GLN A 83 -16.78 14.66 9.46
CA GLN A 83 -15.32 14.83 9.55
C GLN A 83 -14.53 13.54 9.36
N LEU A 84 -15.14 12.38 9.60
CA LEU A 84 -14.47 11.10 9.35
C LEU A 84 -14.20 10.90 7.85
N GLU A 85 -15.18 11.17 6.99
CA GLU A 85 -15.03 11.04 5.54
C GLU A 85 -14.03 12.07 5.00
N GLU A 86 -14.07 13.30 5.51
CA GLU A 86 -13.08 14.32 5.18
C GLU A 86 -11.67 13.87 5.58
N TYR A 87 -11.48 13.34 6.80
CA TYR A 87 -10.21 12.81 7.27
C TYR A 87 -9.69 11.69 6.36
N LEU A 88 -10.52 10.70 6.02
CA LEU A 88 -10.13 9.58 5.18
C LEU A 88 -9.67 10.06 3.79
N THR A 89 -10.38 11.03 3.21
CA THR A 89 -10.01 11.64 1.92
C THR A 89 -8.68 12.39 1.99
N LEU A 90 -8.47 13.17 3.06
CA LEU A 90 -7.23 13.91 3.27
C LEU A 90 -6.05 12.98 3.54
N PHE A 91 -6.28 11.93 4.35
CA PHE A 91 -5.26 10.93 4.64
C PHE A 91 -4.81 10.19 3.39
N GLU A 92 -5.73 9.77 2.52
CA GLU A 92 -5.39 9.10 1.27
C GLU A 92 -4.49 9.99 0.39
N LYS A 93 -4.83 11.24 0.20
CA LYS A 93 -4.00 12.20 -0.56
C LYS A 93 -2.62 12.38 0.06
N TYR A 94 -2.59 12.58 1.38
CA TYR A 94 -1.35 12.69 2.14
C TYR A 94 -0.48 11.44 1.99
N PHE A 95 -1.07 10.26 2.18
CA PHE A 95 -0.39 8.97 2.09
C PHE A 95 0.22 8.77 0.69
N LEU A 96 -0.58 8.92 -0.36
CA LEU A 96 -0.12 8.71 -1.73
C LEU A 96 1.02 9.67 -2.09
N LYS A 97 0.90 10.94 -1.71
CA LYS A 97 1.96 11.93 -1.95
C LYS A 97 3.24 11.62 -1.17
N SER A 98 3.14 11.30 0.12
CA SER A 98 4.28 10.93 0.96
C SER A 98 4.97 9.67 0.43
N PHE A 99 4.18 8.66 0.05
CA PHE A 99 4.66 7.40 -0.49
C PHE A 99 5.41 7.58 -1.81
N THR A 100 4.80 8.27 -2.77
CA THR A 100 5.39 8.44 -4.10
C THR A 100 6.61 9.34 -4.09
N SER A 101 6.60 10.44 -3.31
CA SER A 101 7.76 11.33 -3.21
C SER A 101 8.99 10.61 -2.66
N ARG A 102 8.82 9.75 -1.66
CA ARG A 102 9.93 8.97 -1.08
C ARG A 102 10.47 7.90 -2.04
N LEU A 103 9.58 7.21 -2.76
CA LEU A 103 10.01 6.14 -3.67
C LEU A 103 10.67 6.67 -4.93
N THR A 104 10.20 7.77 -5.50
CA THR A 104 10.77 8.36 -6.73
C THR A 104 12.19 8.91 -6.56
N ASP A 105 12.70 8.98 -5.33
CA ASP A 105 14.11 9.33 -5.06
C ASP A 105 15.06 8.13 -5.25
N TYR A 106 14.53 6.90 -5.38
CA TYR A 106 15.31 5.71 -5.70
C TYR A 106 15.34 5.48 -7.21
N SER A 107 16.51 5.18 -7.76
CA SER A 107 16.68 4.89 -9.20
C SER A 107 16.63 3.40 -9.54
N ASP A 108 17.22 2.54 -8.71
CA ASP A 108 17.23 1.08 -8.89
C ASP A 108 17.32 0.36 -7.53
N PRO A 109 16.23 0.28 -6.77
CA PRO A 109 16.23 -0.43 -5.49
C PRO A 109 16.33 -1.94 -5.73
N LYS A 110 17.31 -2.58 -5.08
CA LYS A 110 17.48 -4.03 -5.10
C LYS A 110 16.94 -4.61 -3.80
N ILE A 111 15.72 -5.13 -3.81
CA ILE A 111 15.07 -5.72 -2.64
C ILE A 111 14.96 -7.23 -2.83
N ASN A 112 15.47 -8.00 -1.87
CA ASN A 112 15.34 -9.44 -1.81
C ASN A 112 14.26 -9.82 -0.79
N VAL A 113 13.20 -10.49 -1.25
CA VAL A 113 12.15 -11.05 -0.38
C VAL A 113 12.62 -12.40 0.15
N LEU A 114 12.72 -12.54 1.48
CA LEU A 114 13.37 -13.65 2.14
C LEU A 114 12.38 -14.72 2.60
N SER A 115 11.59 -14.38 3.64
CA SER A 115 10.76 -15.33 4.37
C SER A 115 9.45 -14.70 4.81
N THR A 116 8.55 -15.56 5.30
CA THR A 116 7.27 -15.16 5.92
C THR A 116 7.20 -15.69 7.34
N GLU A 117 6.44 -14.98 8.17
CA GLU A 117 6.11 -15.37 9.53
C GLU A 117 4.63 -15.07 9.78
N VAL A 118 3.82 -16.09 10.03
CA VAL A 118 2.41 -15.93 10.38
C VAL A 118 2.32 -15.47 11.84
N ILE A 119 1.83 -14.26 12.06
CA ILE A 119 1.68 -13.70 13.41
C ILE A 119 0.37 -14.17 14.06
N ASN A 120 -0.71 -14.18 13.28
CA ASN A 120 -2.03 -14.65 13.68
C ASN A 120 -2.93 -14.82 12.44
N GLU A 121 -4.20 -15.17 12.65
CA GLU A 121 -5.19 -15.36 11.59
C GLU A 121 -5.39 -14.14 10.64
N LYS A 122 -4.95 -12.94 11.06
CA LYS A 122 -5.17 -11.68 10.32
C LYS A 122 -3.91 -11.11 9.71
N TYR A 123 -2.73 -11.54 10.18
CA TYR A 123 -1.48 -10.90 9.81
C TYR A 123 -0.35 -11.89 9.57
N THR A 124 0.33 -11.65 8.47
CA THR A 124 1.61 -12.28 8.12
C THR A 124 2.67 -11.20 7.94
N ILE A 125 3.85 -11.41 8.50
CA ILE A 125 5.03 -10.59 8.22
C ILE A 125 5.79 -11.24 7.06
N VAL A 126 6.09 -10.43 6.04
CA VAL A 126 7.02 -10.80 4.98
C VAL A 126 8.33 -10.05 5.23
N LYS A 127 9.44 -10.78 5.35
CA LYS A 127 10.76 -10.20 5.61
C LYS A 127 11.51 -10.02 4.30
N SER A 128 12.16 -8.87 4.14
CA SER A 128 13.00 -8.56 2.99
C SER A 128 14.18 -7.69 3.40
N VAL A 129 15.16 -7.59 2.50
CA VAL A 129 16.30 -6.69 2.65
C VAL A 129 16.46 -5.83 1.41
N LEU A 130 16.67 -4.55 1.60
CA LEU A 130 17.15 -3.65 0.58
C LEU A 130 18.68 -3.72 0.60
N LEU A 131 19.27 -4.21 -0.50
CA LEU A 131 20.69 -4.48 -0.56
C LEU A 131 21.54 -3.22 -0.38
N ALA A 132 22.70 -3.39 0.24
CA ALA A 132 23.70 -2.34 0.37
C ALA A 132 24.16 -1.82 -1.00
N THR A 133 24.59 -0.57 -1.02
CA THR A 133 25.31 0.08 -2.12
C THR A 133 26.54 0.78 -1.55
N ASP A 134 27.41 1.31 -2.39
CA ASP A 134 28.57 2.09 -1.94
C ASP A 134 28.18 3.33 -1.11
N LYS A 135 26.92 3.78 -1.21
CA LYS A 135 26.39 4.97 -0.54
C LYS A 135 25.45 4.67 0.62
N ARG A 136 25.07 3.40 0.82
CA ARG A 136 24.03 3.02 1.80
C ARG A 136 24.25 1.60 2.29
N PRO A 137 24.15 1.36 3.62
CA PRO A 137 24.17 0.01 4.18
C PRO A 137 22.92 -0.80 3.72
N GLU A 138 22.95 -2.09 3.98
CA GLU A 138 21.76 -2.95 3.89
C GLU A 138 20.68 -2.46 4.87
N VAL A 139 19.41 -2.55 4.44
CA VAL A 139 18.26 -2.13 5.26
C VAL A 139 17.25 -3.28 5.34
N LYS A 140 16.89 -3.68 6.56
CA LYS A 140 15.85 -4.67 6.80
C LYS A 140 14.47 -4.05 6.66
N ILE A 141 13.58 -4.71 5.93
CA ILE A 141 12.21 -4.27 5.72
C ILE A 141 11.29 -5.44 6.03
N GLU A 142 10.36 -5.22 6.95
CA GLU A 142 9.28 -6.14 7.25
C GLU A 142 7.95 -5.54 6.80
N TRP A 143 7.21 -6.31 6.01
CA TRP A 143 5.91 -5.94 5.46
C TRP A 143 4.83 -6.62 6.30
N ARG A 144 4.02 -5.84 7.01
CA ARG A 144 2.86 -6.37 7.73
C ARG A 144 1.70 -6.47 6.77
N VAL A 145 1.43 -7.69 6.33
CA VAL A 145 0.37 -8.01 5.37
C VAL A 145 -0.88 -8.45 6.13
N TYR A 146 -2.01 -7.82 5.82
CA TYR A 146 -3.33 -8.20 6.32
C TYR A 146 -3.92 -9.31 5.46
N THR A 147 -4.12 -10.47 6.05
CA THR A 147 -4.48 -11.73 5.39
C THR A 147 -5.83 -12.27 5.83
N LYS A 148 -6.66 -11.47 6.53
CA LYS A 148 -8.02 -11.89 6.94
C LYS A 148 -8.90 -12.27 5.75
N ASN A 149 -8.74 -11.58 4.60
CA ASN A 149 -9.27 -12.03 3.33
C ASN A 149 -8.11 -12.69 2.56
N PRO A 150 -8.06 -14.02 2.50
CA PRO A 150 -6.94 -14.72 1.87
C PRO A 150 -6.83 -14.43 0.36
N ASP A 151 -7.94 -14.13 -0.32
CA ASP A 151 -7.95 -13.86 -1.76
C ASP A 151 -7.45 -12.44 -2.10
N LYS A 152 -7.35 -11.57 -1.10
CA LYS A 152 -6.96 -10.17 -1.30
C LYS A 152 -6.10 -9.68 -0.13
N PRO A 153 -4.82 -10.08 -0.06
CA PRO A 153 -3.90 -9.54 0.92
C PRO A 153 -3.66 -8.04 0.69
N LEU A 154 -3.45 -7.29 1.77
CA LEU A 154 -3.18 -5.85 1.72
C LEU A 154 -2.06 -5.48 2.71
N ILE A 155 -1.17 -4.59 2.33
CA ILE A 155 -0.15 -4.04 3.22
C ILE A 155 -0.82 -3.10 4.22
N ARG A 156 -0.51 -3.24 5.52
CA ARG A 156 -0.97 -2.33 6.59
C ARG A 156 0.15 -1.61 7.32
N ASP A 157 1.39 -2.06 7.18
CA ASP A 157 2.54 -1.41 7.78
C ASP A 157 3.83 -1.81 7.07
N LEU A 158 4.81 -0.92 7.11
CA LEU A 158 6.20 -1.20 6.81
C LEU A 158 7.01 -0.95 8.08
N ILE A 159 7.82 -1.94 8.46
CA ILE A 159 8.74 -1.84 9.59
C ILE A 159 10.14 -1.82 9.01
N ILE A 160 10.82 -0.70 9.13
CA ILE A 160 12.17 -0.47 8.57
C ILE A 160 13.14 -0.38 9.74
N GLU A 161 14.11 -1.29 9.79
CA GLU A 161 15.08 -1.40 10.91
C GLU A 161 14.39 -1.42 12.29
N GLY A 162 13.25 -2.11 12.39
CA GLY A 162 12.45 -2.21 13.61
C GLY A 162 11.49 -1.03 13.86
N LEU A 163 11.54 0.03 13.06
CA LEU A 163 10.65 1.19 13.17
C LEU A 163 9.39 1.01 12.32
N SER A 164 8.23 0.91 12.95
CA SER A 164 6.93 0.83 12.29
C SER A 164 6.51 2.20 11.75
N LEU A 165 6.34 2.32 10.45
CA LEU A 165 5.92 3.59 9.82
C LEU A 165 4.49 3.98 10.21
N ALA A 166 3.59 3.00 10.34
CA ALA A 166 2.23 3.29 10.79
C ALA A 166 2.18 3.79 12.24
N ARG A 167 3.04 3.25 13.13
CA ARG A 167 3.16 3.74 14.51
C ARG A 167 3.73 5.15 14.54
N THR A 168 4.81 5.42 13.83
CA THR A 168 5.39 6.76 13.72
C THR A 168 4.36 7.77 13.25
N GLN A 169 3.59 7.42 12.21
CA GLN A 169 2.53 8.29 11.71
C GLN A 169 1.45 8.58 12.76
N LYS A 170 1.07 7.57 13.57
CA LYS A 170 0.12 7.74 14.66
C LYS A 170 0.67 8.70 15.74
N GLU A 171 1.94 8.58 16.07
CA GLU A 171 2.62 9.42 17.06
C GLU A 171 2.76 10.87 16.56
N GLU A 172 3.08 11.06 15.28
CA GLU A 172 3.11 12.37 14.62
C GLU A 172 1.74 13.06 14.66
N PHE A 173 0.66 12.34 14.33
CA PHE A 173 -0.69 12.90 14.36
C PHE A 173 -1.14 13.25 15.77
N ALA A 174 -0.84 12.39 16.74
CA ALA A 174 -1.06 12.68 18.15
C ALA A 174 -0.34 13.97 18.57
N SER A 175 0.95 14.09 18.23
CA SER A 175 1.74 15.27 18.51
C SER A 175 1.13 16.56 17.93
N VAL A 176 0.67 16.53 16.67
CA VAL A 176 0.02 17.69 16.04
C VAL A 176 -1.23 18.11 16.81
N ILE A 177 -2.04 17.15 17.26
CA ILE A 177 -3.27 17.45 18.01
C ILE A 177 -2.94 17.96 19.42
N GLU A 178 -2.04 17.29 20.14
CA GLU A 178 -1.70 17.60 21.53
C GLU A 178 -1.01 18.97 21.66
N THR A 179 -0.04 19.28 20.79
CA THR A 179 0.65 20.57 20.78
C THR A 179 -0.26 21.75 20.42
N ASN A 180 -1.46 21.47 19.90
CA ASN A 180 -2.49 22.46 19.59
C ASN A 180 -3.72 22.33 20.54
N ASN A 181 -3.48 22.03 21.82
CA ASN A 181 -4.51 21.96 22.86
C ASN A 181 -5.65 20.96 22.57
N GLY A 182 -5.37 19.88 21.88
CA GLY A 182 -6.36 18.87 21.52
C GLY A 182 -7.24 19.23 20.30
N ASP A 183 -6.93 20.31 19.58
CA ASP A 183 -7.69 20.73 18.40
C ASP A 183 -7.39 19.84 17.19
N ILE A 184 -8.30 18.90 16.91
CA ILE A 184 -8.18 17.97 15.78
C ILE A 184 -8.21 18.69 14.41
N ASN A 185 -8.77 19.91 14.31
CA ASN A 185 -8.79 20.65 13.04
C ASN A 185 -7.39 21.04 12.59
N LYS A 186 -6.42 21.13 13.50
CA LYS A 186 -5.00 21.35 13.14
C LYS A 186 -4.43 20.19 12.35
N LEU A 187 -4.82 18.95 12.65
CA LEU A 187 -4.45 17.81 11.82
C LEU A 187 -4.99 17.94 10.39
N PHE A 188 -6.25 18.34 10.24
CA PHE A 188 -6.86 18.55 8.91
C PHE A 188 -6.11 19.62 8.11
N ILE A 189 -5.74 20.73 8.76
CA ILE A 189 -4.95 21.80 8.14
C ILE A 189 -3.59 21.24 7.69
N THR A 190 -2.88 20.54 8.57
CA THR A 190 -1.58 19.92 8.25
C THR A 190 -1.64 18.98 7.05
N LEU A 191 -2.67 18.11 7.00
CA LEU A 191 -2.87 17.19 5.88
C LEU A 191 -3.17 17.92 4.56
N LYS A 192 -4.00 19.00 4.62
CA LYS A 192 -4.31 19.83 3.45
C LYS A 192 -3.06 20.54 2.92
N GLU A 193 -2.30 21.19 3.79
CA GLU A 193 -1.08 21.93 3.42
C GLU A 193 -0.01 21.00 2.83
N PHE A 194 0.18 19.82 3.42
CA PHE A 194 1.11 18.83 2.86
C PHE A 194 0.68 18.38 1.46
N SER A 195 -0.61 18.15 1.27
CA SER A 195 -1.15 17.68 -0.01
C SER A 195 -1.14 18.74 -1.10
N ALA A 196 -1.11 20.02 -0.75
CA ALA A 196 -1.11 21.14 -1.70
C ALA A 196 0.29 21.50 -2.25
N LYS A 197 1.36 21.17 -1.52
CA LYS A 197 2.77 21.38 -1.94
C LYS A 197 3.17 20.39 -3.02
#